data_5510adf876129d3e0e156e8ef5ff65ce
#
_entry.id   5510adf876129d3e0e156e8ef5ff65ce
#
_cell.length_a   1.000
_cell.length_b   1.000
_cell.length_c   1.000
_cell.angle_alpha   90.00
_cell.angle_beta   90.00
_cell.angle_gamma   90.00
#
_symmetry.space_group_name_H-M   'P 1'
#
loop_
_entity.id
_entity.type
_entity.pdbx_description
1 polymer ?
#
loop_
_entity_poly.entity_id
_entity_poly.type
_entity_poly.pdbx_seq_one_letter_code
_entity_poly.pdbx_strand_id
1 'polypeptide(L)'
;AATQAVGDSGLQPEQLRGAAVLCASGAPQHMLADMLLTEAPNGGTPNWSYLMPRAGQVNADGSLRQSNDRLARVIADNLGCEGPVINISSACAGASQAIGNAFQMIRRGEVSVALAGGADSVLNLDTMAALYLLGAASGEQRWGADLCRPFDRDRSGLIAGEGGGFVVLESLEHAL
;
A
#
# COMPACT_ATOMS: atom_id res chain seq x y z
N ALA A 1 3.72 7.22 -8.81
CA ALA A 1 3.70 8.19 -7.69
C ALA A 1 5.09 8.31 -7.03
N ALA A 2 5.68 7.24 -6.47
CA ALA A 2 7.01 7.30 -5.82
C ALA A 2 8.11 7.82 -6.74
N THR A 3 8.24 7.24 -7.94
CA THR A 3 9.19 7.68 -8.97
C THR A 3 8.94 9.14 -9.40
N GLN A 4 7.68 9.54 -9.47
CA GLN A 4 7.31 10.92 -9.79
C GLN A 4 7.75 11.87 -8.69
N ALA A 5 7.47 11.56 -7.42
CA ALA A 5 7.89 12.39 -6.30
C ALA A 5 9.41 12.61 -6.26
N VAL A 6 10.18 11.54 -6.56
CA VAL A 6 11.65 11.65 -6.68
C VAL A 6 12.03 12.51 -7.89
N GLY A 7 11.40 12.33 -9.05
CA GLY A 7 11.63 13.18 -10.22
C GLY A 7 11.35 14.65 -9.94
N ASP A 8 10.26 14.93 -9.24
CA ASP A 8 9.85 16.29 -8.87
C ASP A 8 10.78 16.95 -7.82
N SER A 9 11.46 16.13 -6.99
CA SER A 9 12.42 16.64 -5.99
C SER A 9 13.74 17.12 -6.58
N GLY A 10 14.08 16.67 -7.79
CA GLY A 10 15.36 16.98 -8.43
C GLY A 10 16.57 16.22 -7.88
N LEU A 11 16.37 15.31 -6.91
CA LEU A 11 17.43 14.51 -6.33
C LEU A 11 18.04 13.54 -7.36
N GLN A 12 19.36 13.42 -7.30
CA GLN A 12 20.11 12.47 -8.12
C GLN A 12 20.14 11.09 -7.44
N PRO A 13 20.34 9.99 -8.20
CA PRO A 13 20.35 8.63 -7.64
C PRO A 13 21.31 8.44 -6.46
N GLU A 14 22.46 9.11 -6.50
CA GLU A 14 23.47 9.03 -5.43
C GLU A 14 22.96 9.60 -4.10
N GLN A 15 22.11 10.62 -4.15
CA GLN A 15 21.52 11.27 -2.97
C GLN A 15 20.40 10.41 -2.36
N LEU A 16 19.81 9.51 -3.14
CA LEU A 16 18.78 8.58 -2.67
C LEU A 16 19.35 7.36 -1.95
N ARG A 17 20.66 7.08 -2.09
CA ARG A 17 21.25 5.85 -1.56
C ARG A 17 21.01 5.65 -0.07
N GLY A 18 21.17 6.70 0.73
CA GLY A 18 20.93 6.70 2.18
C GLY A 18 19.48 7.01 2.58
N ALA A 19 18.58 7.22 1.62
CA ALA A 19 17.22 7.62 1.91
C ALA A 19 16.41 6.50 2.57
N ALA A 20 15.59 6.87 3.55
CA ALA A 20 14.59 5.99 4.11
C ALA A 20 13.36 5.89 3.19
N VAL A 21 12.72 4.73 3.15
CA VAL A 21 11.43 4.52 2.47
C VAL A 21 10.38 4.12 3.49
N LEU A 22 9.40 4.98 3.72
CA LEU A 22 8.28 4.71 4.61
C LEU A 22 7.00 4.65 3.78
N CYS A 23 6.44 3.46 3.64
CA CYS A 23 5.25 3.26 2.82
C CYS A 23 4.12 2.67 3.64
N ALA A 24 2.96 3.31 3.56
CA ALA A 24 1.73 2.72 4.06
C ALA A 24 1.04 1.92 2.94
N SER A 25 0.66 0.72 3.27
CA SER A 25 -0.22 -0.08 2.45
C SER A 25 -1.19 -0.87 3.34
N GLY A 26 -2.37 -1.13 2.80
CA GLY A 26 -3.41 -1.88 3.50
C GLY A 26 -3.12 -3.37 3.62
N ALA A 27 -4.16 -4.15 3.78
CA ALA A 27 -4.05 -5.61 3.83
C ALA A 27 -3.48 -6.16 2.51
N PRO A 28 -2.76 -7.31 2.57
CA PRO A 28 -2.25 -7.96 1.38
C PRO A 28 -3.41 -8.22 0.40
N GLN A 29 -3.19 -7.83 -0.85
CA GLN A 29 -4.19 -8.06 -1.89
C GLN A 29 -4.11 -9.50 -2.36
N HIS A 30 -5.16 -10.26 -2.08
CA HIS A 30 -5.32 -11.58 -2.65
C HIS A 30 -5.69 -11.44 -4.13
N MET A 31 -4.83 -11.90 -5.00
CA MET A 31 -5.24 -12.06 -6.39
C MET A 31 -6.20 -13.25 -6.50
N LEU A 32 -7.19 -13.16 -7.41
CA LEU A 32 -8.15 -14.23 -7.65
C LEU A 32 -7.46 -15.60 -7.84
N ALA A 33 -6.29 -15.62 -8.49
CA ALA A 33 -5.49 -16.83 -8.64
C ALA A 33 -5.01 -17.42 -7.28
N ASP A 34 -4.68 -16.55 -6.32
CA ASP A 34 -4.26 -16.98 -4.98
C ASP A 34 -5.44 -17.51 -4.17
N MET A 35 -6.64 -16.92 -4.36
CA MET A 35 -7.88 -17.40 -3.76
C MET A 35 -8.28 -18.76 -4.30
N LEU A 36 -8.21 -18.97 -5.63
CA LEU A 36 -8.50 -20.26 -6.27
C LEU A 36 -7.56 -21.37 -5.81
N LEU A 37 -6.34 -21.02 -5.36
CA LEU A 37 -5.41 -21.96 -4.74
C LEU A 37 -5.80 -22.33 -3.30
N THR A 38 -6.59 -21.49 -2.62
CA THR A 38 -7.05 -21.71 -1.25
C THR A 38 -8.42 -22.39 -1.18
N GLU A 39 -9.18 -22.45 -2.27
CA GLU A 39 -10.45 -23.15 -2.32
C GLU A 39 -10.23 -24.67 -2.26
N ALA A 40 -10.90 -25.30 -1.31
CA ALA A 40 -10.97 -26.76 -1.29
C ALA A 40 -11.80 -27.26 -2.47
N PRO A 41 -11.39 -28.32 -3.18
CA PRO A 41 -12.07 -28.82 -4.38
C PRO A 41 -13.55 -29.15 -4.22
N ASN A 42 -14.04 -29.23 -2.98
CA ASN A 42 -15.40 -29.67 -2.62
C ASN A 42 -16.19 -28.64 -1.79
N GLY A 43 -15.83 -27.35 -1.82
CA GLY A 43 -16.55 -26.31 -1.07
C GLY A 43 -16.48 -26.48 0.46
N GLY A 44 -15.52 -27.23 0.97
CA GLY A 44 -15.27 -27.42 2.39
C GLY A 44 -14.27 -26.43 2.99
N THR A 45 -14.03 -26.54 4.28
CA THR A 45 -12.99 -25.78 4.98
C THR A 45 -11.62 -25.98 4.30
N PRO A 46 -10.76 -24.93 4.23
CA PRO A 46 -9.44 -25.01 3.63
C PRO A 46 -8.68 -26.25 4.15
N ASN A 47 -8.34 -27.15 3.27
CA ASN A 47 -7.59 -28.34 3.65
C ASN A 47 -6.10 -28.04 3.49
N TRP A 48 -5.41 -27.82 4.59
CA TRP A 48 -3.98 -27.54 4.64
C TRP A 48 -3.13 -28.61 3.94
N SER A 49 -3.58 -29.88 3.94
CA SER A 49 -2.91 -30.94 3.19
C SER A 49 -3.02 -30.79 1.67
N TYR A 50 -4.01 -30.03 1.18
CA TYR A 50 -4.13 -29.67 -0.23
C TYR A 50 -3.28 -28.46 -0.60
N LEU A 51 -3.10 -27.53 0.34
CA LEU A 51 -2.33 -26.30 0.15
C LEU A 51 -0.81 -26.56 0.22
N MET A 52 -0.36 -27.43 1.14
CA MET A 52 1.07 -27.67 1.37
C MET A 52 1.83 -28.22 0.15
N PRO A 53 1.32 -29.17 -0.64
CA PRO A 53 2.02 -29.63 -1.86
C PRO A 53 2.03 -28.57 -2.97
N ARG A 54 1.06 -27.63 -2.97
CA ARG A 54 0.94 -26.57 -3.96
C ARG A 54 1.67 -25.29 -3.54
N ALA A 55 1.93 -25.09 -2.26
CA ALA A 55 2.78 -24.00 -1.78
C ALA A 55 4.18 -24.04 -2.41
N GLY A 56 4.69 -25.23 -2.77
CA GLY A 56 5.91 -25.39 -3.55
C GLY A 56 5.78 -25.06 -5.04
N GLN A 57 4.54 -24.96 -5.56
CA GLN A 57 4.26 -24.57 -6.96
C GLN A 57 3.89 -23.09 -7.09
N VAL A 58 3.49 -22.47 -5.98
CA VAL A 58 3.42 -21.00 -5.89
C VAL A 58 4.86 -20.54 -5.89
N ASN A 59 5.30 -19.93 -6.98
CA ASN A 59 6.62 -19.33 -7.10
C ASN A 59 6.94 -18.59 -5.80
N ALA A 60 8.20 -18.63 -5.36
CA ALA A 60 8.68 -17.84 -4.21
C ALA A 60 8.19 -16.36 -4.27
N ASP A 61 7.96 -15.87 -5.47
CA ASP A 61 7.33 -14.61 -5.82
C ASP A 61 5.85 -14.50 -5.37
N GLY A 62 5.09 -15.58 -5.35
CA GLY A 62 3.67 -15.58 -4.94
C GLY A 62 3.48 -15.35 -3.44
N SER A 63 4.34 -15.95 -2.61
CA SER A 63 4.30 -15.74 -1.16
C SER A 63 4.71 -14.32 -0.76
N LEU A 64 5.64 -13.71 -1.51
CA LEU A 64 6.06 -12.33 -1.32
C LEU A 64 5.00 -11.32 -1.77
N ARG A 65 4.09 -11.69 -2.67
CA ARG A 65 2.99 -10.81 -3.10
C ARG A 65 2.00 -10.50 -1.99
N GLN A 66 1.90 -11.35 -0.99
CA GLN A 66 1.00 -11.18 0.15
C GLN A 66 1.68 -10.49 1.34
N SER A 67 2.97 -10.19 1.25
CA SER A 67 3.66 -9.49 2.32
C SER A 67 3.35 -7.99 2.30
N ASN A 68 2.93 -7.45 3.43
CA ASN A 68 2.60 -6.02 3.58
C ASN A 68 3.81 -5.11 3.29
N ASP A 69 5.03 -5.59 3.51
CA ASP A 69 6.26 -4.81 3.30
C ASP A 69 6.75 -4.81 1.84
N ARG A 70 6.11 -5.61 0.97
CA ARG A 70 6.53 -5.73 -0.43
C ARG A 70 6.57 -4.39 -1.15
N LEU A 71 5.54 -3.55 -0.97
CA LEU A 71 5.47 -2.28 -1.68
C LEU A 71 6.64 -1.36 -1.29
N ALA A 72 6.93 -1.26 0.00
CA ALA A 72 8.06 -0.46 0.49
C ALA A 72 9.40 -0.97 -0.06
N ARG A 73 9.60 -2.30 -0.09
CA ARG A 73 10.82 -2.93 -0.65
C ARG A 73 10.95 -2.69 -2.14
N VAL A 74 9.89 -2.92 -2.92
CA VAL A 74 9.90 -2.69 -4.38
C VAL A 74 10.21 -1.23 -4.72
N ILE A 75 9.70 -0.29 -3.92
CA ILE A 75 10.03 1.13 -4.09
C ILE A 75 11.51 1.37 -3.80
N ALA A 76 12.01 0.85 -2.68
CA ALA A 76 13.42 1.01 -2.30
C ALA A 76 14.37 0.42 -3.35
N ASP A 77 14.11 -0.81 -3.78
CA ASP A 77 14.91 -1.52 -4.80
C ASP A 77 14.93 -0.77 -6.13
N ASN A 78 13.75 -0.30 -6.59
CA ASN A 78 13.65 0.42 -7.87
C ASN A 78 14.31 1.80 -7.86
N LEU A 79 14.41 2.42 -6.69
CA LEU A 79 15.02 3.75 -6.53
C LEU A 79 16.47 3.69 -6.04
N GLY A 80 16.98 2.49 -5.74
CA GLY A 80 18.32 2.32 -5.21
C GLY A 80 18.50 2.84 -3.77
N CYS A 81 17.43 2.86 -2.98
CA CYS A 81 17.48 3.27 -1.59
C CYS A 81 18.00 2.12 -0.71
N GLU A 82 19.11 2.35 -0.01
CA GLU A 82 19.74 1.39 0.91
C GLU A 82 19.47 1.73 2.39
N GLY A 83 18.78 2.82 2.66
CA GLY A 83 18.39 3.24 4.02
C GLY A 83 17.25 2.40 4.61
N PRO A 84 16.71 2.81 5.76
CA PRO A 84 15.62 2.10 6.42
C PRO A 84 14.38 1.96 5.53
N VAL A 85 13.84 0.72 5.44
CA VAL A 85 12.61 0.42 4.71
C VAL A 85 11.55 0.01 5.72
N ILE A 86 10.49 0.81 5.85
CA ILE A 86 9.45 0.63 6.87
C ILE A 86 8.08 0.58 6.20
N ASN A 87 7.36 -0.50 6.47
CA ASN A 87 5.95 -0.57 6.11
C ASN A 87 5.09 -0.18 7.31
N ILE A 88 4.02 0.59 7.04
CA ILE A 88 3.07 1.04 8.04
C ILE A 88 1.69 0.49 7.66
N SER A 89 1.09 -0.26 8.58
CA SER A 89 -0.25 -0.81 8.41
C SER A 89 -1.16 -0.24 9.50
N SER A 90 -1.79 0.87 9.21
CA SER A 90 -2.71 1.56 10.13
C SER A 90 -3.92 2.15 9.39
N ALA A 91 -4.44 1.39 8.44
CA ALA A 91 -5.60 1.75 7.63
C ALA A 91 -5.50 3.19 7.08
N CYS A 92 -6.58 3.98 7.17
CA CYS A 92 -6.67 5.32 6.59
C CYS A 92 -5.64 6.33 7.11
N ALA A 93 -5.03 6.09 8.29
CA ALA A 93 -4.03 6.97 8.87
C ALA A 93 -2.59 6.64 8.40
N GLY A 94 -2.41 5.55 7.66
CA GLY A 94 -1.08 5.00 7.34
C GLY A 94 -0.17 5.99 6.64
N ALA A 95 -0.62 6.62 5.56
CA ALA A 95 0.19 7.56 4.81
C ALA A 95 0.61 8.79 5.65
N SER A 96 -0.30 9.32 6.47
CA SER A 96 0.01 10.42 7.39
C SER A 96 1.04 10.00 8.45
N GLN A 97 0.94 8.78 8.96
CA GLN A 97 1.94 8.23 9.89
C GLN A 97 3.30 8.00 9.21
N ALA A 98 3.31 7.54 7.95
CA ALA A 98 4.54 7.39 7.19
C ALA A 98 5.27 8.73 7.08
N ILE A 99 4.56 9.78 6.69
CA ILE A 99 5.12 11.14 6.57
C ILE A 99 5.59 11.66 7.94
N GLY A 100 4.76 11.49 8.99
CA GLY A 100 5.12 11.92 10.34
C GLY A 100 6.35 11.20 10.90
N ASN A 101 6.47 9.88 10.68
CA ASN A 101 7.63 9.11 11.11
C ASN A 101 8.88 9.52 10.33
N ALA A 102 8.79 9.71 9.02
CA ALA A 102 9.89 10.20 8.19
C ALA A 102 10.39 11.58 8.66
N PHE A 103 9.47 12.50 8.94
CA PHE A 103 9.81 13.79 9.53
C PHE A 103 10.57 13.64 10.85
N GLN A 104 10.13 12.74 11.74
CA GLN A 104 10.82 12.51 13.02
C GLN A 104 12.20 11.89 12.84
N MET A 105 12.40 10.99 11.88
CA MET A 105 13.69 10.40 11.56
C MET A 105 14.68 11.48 11.08
N ILE A 106 14.25 12.36 10.18
CA ILE A 106 15.05 13.48 9.71
C ILE A 106 15.37 14.44 10.86
N ARG A 107 14.38 14.79 11.67
CA ARG A 107 14.57 15.70 12.81
C ARG A 107 15.55 15.16 13.85
N ARG A 108 15.65 13.83 14.02
CA ARG A 108 16.61 13.18 14.91
C ARG A 108 17.97 12.93 14.25
N GLY A 109 18.13 13.30 12.99
CA GLY A 109 19.38 13.07 12.24
C GLY A 109 19.65 11.61 11.87
N GLU A 110 18.62 10.76 11.88
CA GLU A 110 18.77 9.34 11.50
C GLU A 110 18.99 9.18 10.00
N VAL A 111 18.34 10.03 9.21
CA VAL A 111 18.49 10.13 7.75
C VAL A 111 18.39 11.59 7.33
N SER A 112 19.00 11.94 6.19
CA SER A 112 18.89 13.29 5.60
C SER A 112 17.75 13.38 4.59
N VAL A 113 17.39 12.24 3.97
CA VAL A 113 16.35 12.13 2.96
C VAL A 113 15.41 10.99 3.32
N ALA A 114 14.13 11.17 3.10
CA ALA A 114 13.12 10.12 3.22
C ALA A 114 12.04 10.25 2.15
N LEU A 115 11.68 9.14 1.54
CA LEU A 115 10.49 9.00 0.71
C LEU A 115 9.36 8.44 1.57
N ALA A 116 8.26 9.15 1.69
CA ALA A 116 7.17 8.78 2.56
C ALA A 116 5.82 8.94 1.87
N GLY A 117 4.90 8.02 2.13
CA GLY A 117 3.58 8.06 1.54
C GLY A 117 2.81 6.77 1.72
N GLY A 118 1.90 6.51 0.80
CA GLY A 118 1.14 5.27 0.78
C GLY A 118 0.52 5.00 -0.58
N ALA A 119 0.20 3.75 -0.79
CA ALA A 119 -0.58 3.31 -1.94
C ALA A 119 -1.42 2.11 -1.57
N ASP A 120 -2.62 2.09 -2.10
CA ASP A 120 -3.55 0.99 -1.87
C ASP A 120 -4.48 0.81 -3.07
N SER A 121 -5.04 -0.39 -3.19
CA SER A 121 -6.15 -0.69 -4.08
C SER A 121 -7.13 -1.58 -3.32
N VAL A 122 -8.36 -1.12 -3.23
CA VAL A 122 -9.46 -1.89 -2.64
C VAL A 122 -10.41 -2.44 -3.69
N LEU A 123 -10.00 -2.42 -4.97
CA LEU A 123 -10.76 -2.91 -6.12
C LEU A 123 -10.62 -4.43 -6.29
N ASN A 124 -10.76 -5.17 -5.19
CA ASN A 124 -10.79 -6.62 -5.18
C ASN A 124 -12.07 -7.12 -4.51
N LEU A 125 -12.49 -8.32 -4.87
CA LEU A 125 -13.78 -8.88 -4.45
C LEU A 125 -13.90 -8.95 -2.93
N ASP A 126 -12.85 -9.37 -2.23
CA ASP A 126 -12.87 -9.58 -0.79
C ASP A 126 -13.08 -8.28 -0.04
N THR A 127 -12.28 -7.26 -0.39
CA THR A 127 -12.36 -5.95 0.27
C THR A 127 -13.68 -5.26 -0.05
N MET A 128 -14.12 -5.33 -1.31
CA MET A 128 -15.41 -4.77 -1.71
C MET A 128 -16.57 -5.46 -0.99
N ALA A 129 -16.56 -6.79 -0.90
CA ALA A 129 -17.57 -7.54 -0.17
C ALA A 129 -17.54 -7.21 1.32
N ALA A 130 -16.35 -7.13 1.92
CA ALA A 130 -16.22 -6.74 3.32
C ALA A 130 -16.76 -5.34 3.60
N LEU A 131 -16.43 -4.35 2.77
CA LEU A 131 -16.95 -2.98 2.90
C LEU A 131 -18.47 -2.92 2.75
N TYR A 132 -19.03 -3.72 1.85
CA TYR A 132 -20.47 -3.82 1.66
C TYR A 132 -21.16 -4.48 2.87
N LEU A 133 -20.65 -5.61 3.36
CA LEU A 133 -21.18 -6.33 4.50
C LEU A 133 -21.10 -5.51 5.80
N LEU A 134 -20.07 -4.67 5.95
CA LEU A 134 -19.93 -3.73 7.05
C LEU A 134 -20.89 -2.52 6.94
N GLY A 135 -21.64 -2.40 5.85
CA GLY A 135 -22.48 -1.23 5.59
C GLY A 135 -21.66 0.06 5.34
N ALA A 136 -20.37 -0.07 5.04
CA ALA A 136 -19.50 1.07 4.77
C ALA A 136 -19.53 1.52 3.31
N ALA A 137 -19.67 0.59 2.38
CA ALA A 137 -19.80 0.88 0.95
C ALA A 137 -21.20 1.37 0.59
N SER A 138 -21.28 2.30 -0.36
CA SER A 138 -22.56 2.75 -0.90
C SER A 138 -23.21 1.67 -1.75
N GLY A 139 -24.47 1.35 -1.46
CA GLY A 139 -25.35 0.53 -2.32
C GLY A 139 -26.27 1.36 -3.21
N GLU A 140 -26.15 2.67 -3.20
CA GLU A 140 -27.02 3.60 -3.94
C GLU A 140 -26.68 3.60 -5.44
N GLN A 141 -27.68 3.60 -6.29
CA GLN A 141 -27.50 3.58 -7.74
C GLN A 141 -28.01 4.84 -8.47
N ARG A 142 -28.84 5.64 -7.80
CA ARG A 142 -29.50 6.82 -8.40
C ARG A 142 -28.54 7.90 -8.91
N TRP A 143 -27.30 7.94 -8.37
CA TRP A 143 -26.34 8.99 -8.71
C TRP A 143 -25.36 8.61 -9.81
N GLY A 144 -25.31 7.35 -10.24
CA GLY A 144 -24.39 6.90 -11.27
C GLY A 144 -22.95 7.34 -11.04
N ALA A 145 -22.38 8.07 -11.98
CA ALA A 145 -21.01 8.58 -11.90
C ALA A 145 -20.78 9.60 -10.75
N ASP A 146 -21.84 10.26 -10.28
CA ASP A 146 -21.78 11.26 -9.20
C ASP A 146 -21.95 10.63 -7.81
N LEU A 147 -21.83 9.31 -7.69
CA LEU A 147 -21.99 8.58 -6.44
C LEU A 147 -20.88 8.93 -5.41
N CYS A 148 -19.66 9.22 -5.88
CA CYS A 148 -18.57 9.69 -5.03
C CYS A 148 -18.77 11.17 -4.67
N ARG A 149 -19.40 11.40 -3.51
CA ARG A 149 -19.80 12.74 -3.07
C ARG A 149 -19.41 13.01 -1.60
N PRO A 150 -18.10 13.14 -1.31
CA PRO A 150 -17.63 13.37 0.04
C PRO A 150 -18.20 14.70 0.58
N PHE A 151 -18.56 14.68 1.86
CA PHE A 151 -19.15 15.79 2.60
C PHE A 151 -20.57 16.22 2.15
N ASP A 152 -21.12 15.65 1.07
CA ASP A 152 -22.48 15.93 0.64
C ASP A 152 -23.50 15.44 1.68
N ARG A 153 -24.61 16.18 1.83
CA ARG A 153 -25.69 15.81 2.75
C ARG A 153 -26.32 14.46 2.39
N ASP A 154 -26.43 14.17 1.09
CA ASP A 154 -27.07 12.98 0.57
C ASP A 154 -26.06 11.85 0.23
N ARG A 155 -24.85 11.91 0.80
CA ARG A 155 -23.87 10.83 0.66
C ARG A 155 -24.39 9.54 1.28
N SER A 156 -24.04 8.41 0.68
CA SER A 156 -24.61 7.10 1.04
C SER A 156 -23.56 6.06 1.45
N GLY A 157 -22.31 6.42 1.51
CA GLY A 157 -21.21 5.50 1.87
C GLY A 157 -19.95 5.71 1.06
N LEU A 158 -18.99 4.81 1.26
CA LEU A 158 -17.71 4.80 0.55
C LEU A 158 -17.87 4.25 -0.86
N ILE A 159 -17.06 4.74 -1.76
CA ILE A 159 -16.83 4.18 -3.09
C ILE A 159 -15.44 3.60 -3.11
N ALA A 160 -15.34 2.32 -3.49
CA ALA A 160 -14.05 1.65 -3.63
C ALA A 160 -13.20 2.33 -4.71
N GLY A 161 -11.90 2.44 -4.44
CA GLY A 161 -10.96 3.06 -5.35
C GLY A 161 -9.55 2.48 -5.20
N GLU A 162 -8.63 3.03 -5.96
CA GLU A 162 -7.21 2.76 -5.84
C GLU A 162 -6.41 4.03 -6.06
N GLY A 163 -5.23 4.09 -5.47
CA GLY A 163 -4.37 5.25 -5.63
C GLY A 163 -3.09 5.17 -4.81
N GLY A 164 -2.20 6.13 -5.05
CA GLY A 164 -0.98 6.27 -4.30
C GLY A 164 -0.44 7.69 -4.38
N GLY A 165 0.12 8.16 -3.25
CA GLY A 165 0.76 9.45 -3.12
C GLY A 165 2.01 9.34 -2.26
N PHE A 166 3.08 10.01 -2.70
CA PHE A 166 4.36 10.05 -2.01
C PHE A 166 4.91 11.46 -2.00
N VAL A 167 5.67 11.77 -0.96
CA VAL A 167 6.45 12.99 -0.82
C VAL A 167 7.90 12.64 -0.51
N VAL A 168 8.82 13.47 -0.97
CA VAL A 168 10.22 13.45 -0.54
C VAL A 168 10.37 14.49 0.56
N LEU A 169 10.98 14.09 1.66
CA LEU A 169 11.36 14.96 2.76
C LEU A 169 12.88 15.00 2.85
N GLU A 170 13.42 16.19 3.08
CA GLU A 170 14.84 16.42 3.21
C GLU A 170 15.12 17.26 4.47
N SER A 171 16.30 17.04 5.06
CA SER A 171 16.80 18.01 6.03
C SER A 171 17.12 19.33 5.32
N LEU A 172 16.96 20.46 6.01
CA LEU A 172 17.26 21.76 5.42
C LEU A 172 18.71 21.85 4.92
N GLU A 173 19.65 21.23 5.65
CA GLU A 173 21.06 21.20 5.29
C GLU A 173 21.29 20.41 3.98
N HIS A 174 20.53 19.35 3.74
CA HIS A 174 20.64 18.55 2.52
C HIS A 174 19.99 19.26 1.32
N ALA A 175 18.94 20.03 1.55
CA ALA A 175 18.19 20.73 0.51
C ALA A 175 18.85 22.04 0.02
N LEU A 176 19.86 22.60 0.75
CA LEU A 176 20.61 23.82 0.41
C LEU A 176 21.96 23.49 -0.21
#